data_7347d710c4b0b9b973684c9bc783021e
#
_entry.id   7347d710c4b0b9b973684c9bc783021e
#
_cell.length_a   1.000
_cell.length_b   1.000
_cell.length_c   1.000
_cell.angle_alpha   90.00
_cell.angle_beta   90.00
_cell.angle_gamma   90.00
#
_symmetry.space_group_name_H-M   'P 1'
#
loop_
_entity.id
_entity.type
_entity.pdbx_description
1 polymer ?
#
loop_
_entity_poly.entity_id
_entity_poly.type
_entity_poly.pdbx_seq_one_letter_code
_entity_poly.pdbx_strand_id
1 'polypeptide(L)'
;MKLGDICKIKYGKDHKKLNDGSIPVYGSGGVMRHVDAVLWNKPSVLIPRKGTLGNLFYVDEPFWTVDTLFWTDIDAAQVVPKYLFYQLKTKDLASLNVGTAVPSLTTEVLNEVQIDLPSLEKQKQIVEVLGCIGAKIVANAKLNGYLAELADSLFKRRFGELPDNASLSDVAEITMGQSPAGSSYNEDGVGTVFYQGRAEFGWRYPSQRLSTTEPKRMARRGDVLMSVRAPVGDLNIAFEDCCIGRGLAAIHSEHPSFCLYLMRSLHSKLDAFNGEGTVFGSINGRALKSLPIALPKTREIQTFEKEVSPIDTQIRGNELQSRLLVTLRDTLLPRLMSGEIDVSKVTLF
;
A
#
# COMPACT_ATOMS: atom_id res chain seq x y z
N MET A 1 -8.49 -11.48 -30.90
CA MET A 1 -7.25 -11.09 -31.61
C MET A 1 -6.06 -11.45 -30.76
N LYS A 2 -4.89 -11.68 -31.39
CA LYS A 2 -3.65 -11.90 -30.63
C LYS A 2 -3.07 -10.56 -30.16
N LEU A 3 -2.34 -10.56 -29.05
CA LEU A 3 -1.67 -9.36 -28.56
C LEU A 3 -0.70 -8.76 -29.60
N GLY A 4 0.03 -9.64 -30.32
CA GLY A 4 0.94 -9.22 -31.40
C GLY A 4 0.27 -8.54 -32.59
N ASP A 5 -1.04 -8.68 -32.77
CA ASP A 5 -1.80 -8.04 -33.85
C ASP A 5 -2.09 -6.56 -33.53
N ILE A 6 -2.09 -6.17 -32.23
CA ILE A 6 -2.54 -4.85 -31.77
C ILE A 6 -1.44 -4.03 -31.06
N CYS A 7 -0.30 -4.63 -30.79
CA CYS A 7 0.88 -3.90 -30.29
C CYS A 7 2.19 -4.59 -30.68
N LYS A 8 3.28 -3.81 -30.65
CA LYS A 8 4.64 -4.33 -30.80
C LYS A 8 5.28 -4.39 -29.42
N ILE A 9 5.69 -5.59 -28.99
CA ILE A 9 6.36 -5.80 -27.72
C ILE A 9 7.85 -5.54 -27.89
N LYS A 10 8.40 -4.67 -27.05
CA LYS A 10 9.79 -4.20 -27.14
C LYS A 10 10.52 -4.40 -25.82
N TYR A 11 11.84 -4.60 -25.91
CA TYR A 11 12.71 -4.75 -24.74
C TYR A 11 13.03 -3.39 -24.13
N GLY A 12 13.13 -3.34 -22.81
CA GLY A 12 13.77 -2.24 -22.11
C GLY A 12 15.27 -2.18 -22.39
N LYS A 13 15.93 -1.11 -21.94
CA LYS A 13 17.35 -0.83 -22.20
C LYS A 13 18.10 -0.54 -20.89
N ASP A 14 19.42 -0.79 -20.90
CA ASP A 14 20.27 -0.41 -19.77
C ASP A 14 20.20 1.11 -19.52
N HIS A 15 20.10 1.47 -18.24
CA HIS A 15 19.96 2.84 -17.77
C HIS A 15 21.20 3.37 -17.01
N LYS A 16 22.23 2.52 -16.80
CA LYS A 16 23.37 2.83 -15.91
C LYS A 16 24.20 4.01 -16.39
N LYS A 17 24.24 4.24 -17.70
CA LYS A 17 25.00 5.34 -18.33
C LYS A 17 24.21 6.65 -18.45
N LEU A 18 22.94 6.68 -18.03
CA LEU A 18 22.10 7.87 -18.08
C LEU A 18 22.34 8.71 -16.82
N ASN A 19 22.26 10.03 -16.96
CA ASN A 19 22.34 10.96 -15.85
C ASN A 19 21.03 11.00 -15.06
N ASP A 20 21.06 11.57 -13.85
CA ASP A 20 19.87 11.83 -13.09
C ASP A 20 19.01 12.91 -13.75
N GLY A 21 17.69 12.77 -13.67
CA GLY A 21 16.73 13.65 -14.32
C GLY A 21 15.32 13.49 -13.77
N SER A 22 14.31 13.78 -14.60
CA SER A 22 12.89 13.73 -14.20
C SER A 22 12.11 12.52 -14.75
N ILE A 23 12.71 11.76 -15.68
CA ILE A 23 12.03 10.65 -16.38
C ILE A 23 12.11 9.38 -15.53
N PRO A 24 10.98 8.77 -15.15
CA PRO A 24 10.98 7.57 -14.32
C PRO A 24 11.56 6.36 -15.08
N VAL A 25 12.42 5.59 -14.40
CA VAL A 25 12.95 4.31 -14.86
C VAL A 25 12.21 3.18 -14.15
N TYR A 26 11.50 2.37 -14.92
CA TYR A 26 10.76 1.23 -14.40
C TYR A 26 11.59 -0.05 -14.43
N GLY A 27 11.57 -0.77 -13.32
CA GLY A 27 11.95 -2.17 -13.20
C GLY A 27 10.74 -3.04 -12.84
N SER A 28 10.92 -4.35 -12.69
CA SER A 28 9.83 -5.30 -12.35
C SER A 28 9.15 -5.01 -11.00
N GLY A 29 9.79 -4.26 -10.12
CA GLY A 29 9.23 -3.81 -8.83
C GLY A 29 8.60 -2.40 -8.85
N GLY A 30 8.62 -1.69 -9.98
CA GLY A 30 8.16 -0.31 -10.11
C GLY A 30 9.28 0.68 -10.44
N VAL A 31 9.09 1.96 -10.09
CA VAL A 31 10.07 3.01 -10.34
C VAL A 31 11.33 2.79 -9.48
N MET A 32 12.49 2.73 -10.12
CA MET A 32 13.80 2.48 -9.49
C MET A 32 14.58 3.78 -9.26
N ARG A 33 14.56 4.70 -10.23
CA ARG A 33 15.21 6.02 -10.20
C ARG A 33 14.62 6.92 -11.29
N HIS A 34 15.14 8.13 -11.41
CA HIS A 34 14.80 9.05 -12.50
C HIS A 34 16.05 9.37 -13.32
N VAL A 35 15.88 9.56 -14.64
CA VAL A 35 16.96 9.83 -15.59
C VAL A 35 16.63 11.00 -16.52
N ASP A 36 17.62 11.47 -17.28
CA ASP A 36 17.53 12.59 -18.22
C ASP A 36 17.09 12.20 -19.66
N ALA A 37 16.87 10.90 -19.90
CA ALA A 37 16.54 10.39 -21.24
C ALA A 37 15.17 9.69 -21.28
N VAL A 38 14.50 9.80 -22.41
CA VAL A 38 13.19 9.17 -22.69
C VAL A 38 13.40 7.96 -23.59
N LEU A 39 12.91 6.78 -23.18
CA LEU A 39 12.84 5.61 -24.04
C LEU A 39 11.57 5.63 -24.90
N TRP A 40 10.43 6.02 -24.29
CA TRP A 40 9.14 6.08 -24.94
C TRP A 40 8.27 7.19 -24.32
N ASN A 41 7.43 7.83 -25.14
CA ASN A 41 6.63 9.00 -24.73
C ASN A 41 5.13 8.90 -25.08
N LYS A 42 4.65 7.69 -25.36
CA LYS A 42 3.23 7.40 -25.59
C LYS A 42 2.72 6.40 -24.58
N PRO A 43 1.39 6.28 -24.37
CA PRO A 43 0.82 5.29 -23.49
C PRO A 43 1.32 3.87 -23.81
N SER A 44 1.70 3.14 -22.76
CA SER A 44 2.27 1.80 -22.88
C SER A 44 1.86 0.92 -21.71
N VAL A 45 1.79 -0.38 -21.94
CA VAL A 45 1.73 -1.39 -20.88
C VAL A 45 3.11 -2.00 -20.72
N LEU A 46 3.63 -1.93 -19.48
CA LEU A 46 4.89 -2.57 -19.13
C LEU A 46 4.60 -3.96 -18.59
N ILE A 47 5.26 -4.96 -19.16
CA ILE A 47 5.04 -6.38 -18.85
C ILE A 47 6.34 -6.95 -18.29
N PRO A 48 6.37 -7.55 -17.08
CA PRO A 48 7.56 -8.19 -16.56
C PRO A 48 8.07 -9.29 -17.50
N ARG A 49 9.33 -9.17 -17.88
CA ARG A 49 10.05 -10.21 -18.61
C ARG A 49 10.59 -11.25 -17.66
N LYS A 50 11.02 -10.84 -16.45
CA LYS A 50 11.60 -11.69 -15.41
C LYS A 50 11.06 -11.33 -14.03
N GLY A 51 10.95 -12.31 -13.14
CA GLY A 51 10.54 -12.13 -11.76
C GLY A 51 9.02 -12.31 -11.57
N THR A 52 8.34 -11.36 -10.92
CA THR A 52 6.89 -11.42 -10.65
C THR A 52 6.10 -11.09 -11.91
N LEU A 53 5.76 -12.12 -12.71
CA LEU A 53 5.20 -11.98 -14.06
C LEU A 53 3.83 -11.29 -14.13
N GLY A 54 3.06 -11.28 -13.04
CA GLY A 54 1.75 -10.60 -12.97
C GLY A 54 1.80 -9.11 -12.62
N ASN A 55 2.99 -8.54 -12.36
CA ASN A 55 3.14 -7.15 -11.93
C ASN A 55 3.19 -6.19 -13.14
N LEU A 56 2.04 -5.92 -13.73
CA LEU A 56 1.89 -5.02 -14.89
C LEU A 56 1.80 -3.56 -14.48
N PHE A 57 2.39 -2.67 -15.30
CA PHE A 57 2.24 -1.21 -15.14
C PHE A 57 1.59 -0.60 -16.39
N TYR A 58 0.72 0.37 -16.19
CA TYR A 58 0.25 1.28 -17.21
C TYR A 58 0.94 2.62 -17.05
N VAL A 59 1.57 3.11 -18.12
CA VAL A 59 2.31 4.38 -18.11
C VAL A 59 1.84 5.19 -19.30
N ASP A 60 1.42 6.43 -19.08
CA ASP A 60 0.93 7.38 -20.09
C ASP A 60 1.76 8.67 -20.16
N GLU A 61 2.85 8.73 -19.44
CA GLU A 61 3.86 9.79 -19.46
C GLU A 61 5.20 9.28 -20.03
N PRO A 62 6.15 10.16 -20.41
CA PRO A 62 7.47 9.73 -20.84
C PRO A 62 8.19 8.88 -19.80
N PHE A 63 8.77 7.74 -20.21
CA PHE A 63 9.43 6.81 -19.31
C PHE A 63 10.68 6.16 -19.92
N TRP A 64 11.44 5.52 -19.05
CA TRP A 64 12.47 4.55 -19.39
C TRP A 64 12.15 3.21 -18.69
N THR A 65 12.54 2.08 -19.29
CA THR A 65 12.42 0.77 -18.65
C THR A 65 13.65 -0.09 -18.89
N VAL A 66 14.00 -0.89 -17.88
CA VAL A 66 15.16 -1.78 -17.91
C VAL A 66 14.84 -3.10 -18.61
N ASP A 67 15.88 -3.92 -18.89
CA ASP A 67 15.78 -5.17 -19.63
C ASP A 67 14.95 -6.28 -18.95
N THR A 68 14.59 -6.11 -17.68
CA THR A 68 13.67 -7.01 -16.95
C THR A 68 12.19 -6.74 -17.22
N LEU A 69 11.88 -5.71 -18.02
CA LEU A 69 10.54 -5.38 -18.48
C LEU A 69 10.49 -5.32 -20.00
N PHE A 70 9.36 -5.75 -20.56
CA PHE A 70 8.92 -5.34 -21.88
C PHE A 70 8.08 -4.07 -21.79
N TRP A 71 8.03 -3.32 -22.86
CA TRP A 71 7.08 -2.24 -23.09
C TRP A 71 6.36 -2.43 -24.43
N THR A 72 5.16 -1.85 -24.57
CA THR A 72 4.30 -2.05 -25.72
C THR A 72 4.15 -0.76 -26.52
N ASP A 73 4.37 -0.85 -27.84
CA ASP A 73 4.00 0.16 -28.81
C ASP A 73 2.61 -0.20 -29.36
N ILE A 74 1.59 0.46 -28.83
CA ILE A 74 0.18 0.08 -28.98
C ILE A 74 -0.44 0.78 -30.18
N ASP A 75 -1.17 0.04 -31.02
CA ASP A 75 -1.99 0.59 -32.10
C ASP A 75 -3.29 1.18 -31.53
N ALA A 76 -3.27 2.46 -31.22
CA ALA A 76 -4.42 3.18 -30.66
C ALA A 76 -5.62 3.29 -31.62
N ALA A 77 -5.47 2.95 -32.90
CA ALA A 77 -6.59 2.86 -33.81
C ALA A 77 -7.45 1.60 -33.61
N GLN A 78 -6.89 0.58 -32.99
CA GLN A 78 -7.56 -0.70 -32.72
C GLN A 78 -7.92 -0.89 -31.25
N VAL A 79 -7.07 -0.41 -30.32
CA VAL A 79 -7.26 -0.64 -28.89
C VAL A 79 -6.95 0.60 -28.05
N VAL A 80 -7.83 0.89 -27.10
CA VAL A 80 -7.56 1.91 -26.07
C VAL A 80 -6.44 1.40 -25.15
N PRO A 81 -5.29 2.09 -25.00
CA PRO A 81 -4.13 1.57 -24.27
C PRO A 81 -4.44 1.13 -22.84
N LYS A 82 -5.26 1.87 -22.11
CA LYS A 82 -5.66 1.53 -20.74
C LYS A 82 -6.62 0.32 -20.69
N TYR A 83 -7.42 0.11 -21.75
CA TYR A 83 -8.22 -1.09 -21.90
C TYR A 83 -7.34 -2.33 -22.07
N LEU A 84 -6.28 -2.24 -22.89
CA LEU A 84 -5.30 -3.32 -23.03
C LEU A 84 -4.65 -3.69 -21.69
N PHE A 85 -4.28 -2.69 -20.88
CA PHE A 85 -3.78 -2.93 -19.53
C PHE A 85 -4.78 -3.72 -18.69
N TYR A 86 -6.05 -3.35 -18.69
CA TYR A 86 -7.09 -4.06 -17.95
C TYR A 86 -7.31 -5.49 -18.48
N GLN A 87 -7.30 -5.69 -19.79
CA GLN A 87 -7.37 -7.03 -20.38
C GLN A 87 -6.20 -7.91 -19.92
N LEU A 88 -4.98 -7.40 -19.96
CA LEU A 88 -3.81 -8.14 -19.52
C LEU A 88 -3.84 -8.45 -18.01
N LYS A 89 -4.46 -7.60 -17.20
CA LYS A 89 -4.68 -7.85 -15.76
C LYS A 89 -5.61 -9.03 -15.48
N THR A 90 -6.49 -9.39 -16.42
CA THR A 90 -7.36 -10.57 -16.27
C THR A 90 -6.73 -11.87 -16.77
N LYS A 91 -5.54 -11.80 -17.39
CA LYS A 91 -4.85 -12.98 -17.92
C LYS A 91 -3.85 -13.52 -16.88
N ASP A 92 -3.78 -14.83 -16.75
CA ASP A 92 -2.75 -15.49 -15.94
C ASP A 92 -1.42 -15.54 -16.72
N LEU A 93 -0.70 -14.41 -16.72
CA LEU A 93 0.60 -14.34 -17.39
C LEU A 93 1.66 -15.21 -16.69
N ALA A 94 1.46 -15.59 -15.43
CA ALA A 94 2.38 -16.45 -14.70
C ALA A 94 2.37 -17.88 -15.25
N SER A 95 1.22 -18.37 -15.72
CA SER A 95 1.11 -19.69 -16.37
C SER A 95 1.86 -19.78 -17.70
N LEU A 96 2.19 -18.63 -18.32
CA LEU A 96 2.94 -18.54 -19.56
C LEU A 96 4.47 -18.57 -19.36
N ASN A 97 4.91 -18.85 -18.15
CA ASN A 97 6.34 -18.91 -17.80
C ASN A 97 7.08 -19.96 -18.63
N VAL A 98 8.18 -19.53 -19.25
CA VAL A 98 9.10 -20.40 -20.02
C VAL A 98 10.47 -20.57 -19.32
N GLY A 99 10.68 -19.88 -18.20
CA GLY A 99 11.92 -19.98 -17.43
C GLY A 99 11.91 -21.13 -16.43
N THR A 100 13.04 -21.77 -16.22
CA THR A 100 13.20 -22.86 -15.26
C THR A 100 13.67 -22.38 -13.88
N ALA A 101 14.74 -21.60 -13.82
CA ALA A 101 15.31 -21.10 -12.55
C ALA A 101 14.71 -19.76 -12.11
N VAL A 102 14.42 -18.87 -13.08
CA VAL A 102 13.79 -17.58 -12.84
C VAL A 102 12.57 -17.48 -13.74
N PRO A 103 11.37 -17.21 -13.21
CA PRO A 103 10.18 -16.99 -14.02
C PRO A 103 10.44 -15.96 -15.10
N SER A 104 10.14 -16.30 -16.36
CA SER A 104 10.39 -15.43 -17.51
C SER A 104 9.36 -15.59 -18.62
N LEU A 105 9.09 -14.50 -19.33
CA LEU A 105 8.25 -14.43 -20.52
C LEU A 105 9.10 -14.12 -21.75
N THR A 106 8.63 -14.52 -22.93
CA THR A 106 9.21 -14.15 -24.21
C THR A 106 8.22 -13.37 -25.06
N THR A 107 8.70 -12.66 -26.07
CA THR A 107 7.85 -11.93 -27.01
C THR A 107 6.97 -12.86 -27.82
N GLU A 108 7.47 -14.05 -28.15
CA GLU A 108 6.74 -15.07 -28.92
C GLU A 108 5.49 -15.54 -28.15
N VAL A 109 5.66 -15.88 -26.88
CA VAL A 109 4.55 -16.33 -26.02
C VAL A 109 3.55 -15.21 -25.78
N LEU A 110 4.04 -13.99 -25.52
CA LEU A 110 3.15 -12.84 -25.30
C LEU A 110 2.37 -12.45 -26.55
N ASN A 111 2.97 -12.52 -27.75
CA ASN A 111 2.28 -12.22 -29.00
C ASN A 111 1.07 -13.14 -29.25
N GLU A 112 1.06 -14.37 -28.73
CA GLU A 112 -0.02 -15.35 -28.88
C GLU A 112 -1.16 -15.14 -27.86
N VAL A 113 -1.00 -14.28 -26.85
CA VAL A 113 -2.04 -14.02 -25.84
C VAL A 113 -3.31 -13.49 -26.52
N GLN A 114 -4.43 -14.16 -26.24
CA GLN A 114 -5.73 -13.78 -26.79
C GLN A 114 -6.30 -12.56 -26.04
N ILE A 115 -6.66 -11.56 -26.81
CA ILE A 115 -7.26 -10.30 -26.33
C ILE A 115 -8.66 -10.17 -26.90
N ASP A 116 -9.63 -9.93 -26.04
CA ASP A 116 -11.01 -9.66 -26.42
C ASP A 116 -11.15 -8.16 -26.72
N LEU A 117 -11.53 -7.83 -27.94
CA LEU A 117 -11.65 -6.45 -28.42
C LEU A 117 -13.10 -6.15 -28.82
N PRO A 118 -13.90 -5.58 -27.90
CA PRO A 118 -15.18 -4.96 -28.27
C PRO A 118 -14.92 -3.67 -29.08
N SER A 119 -15.98 -3.02 -29.53
CA SER A 119 -15.85 -1.73 -30.21
C SER A 119 -15.06 -0.71 -29.37
N LEU A 120 -14.34 0.21 -30.02
CA LEU A 120 -13.58 1.25 -29.32
C LEU A 120 -14.45 2.07 -28.35
N GLU A 121 -15.73 2.26 -28.68
CA GLU A 121 -16.68 2.93 -27.79
C GLU A 121 -16.89 2.15 -26.49
N LYS A 122 -17.13 0.84 -26.56
CA LYS A 122 -17.23 -0.01 -25.38
C LYS A 122 -15.93 -0.05 -24.56
N GLN A 123 -14.78 -0.11 -25.24
CA GLN A 123 -13.47 -0.05 -24.56
C GLN A 123 -13.32 1.24 -23.75
N LYS A 124 -13.69 2.41 -24.34
CA LYS A 124 -13.66 3.71 -23.65
C LYS A 124 -14.57 3.74 -22.43
N GLN A 125 -15.81 3.25 -22.57
CA GLN A 125 -16.76 3.19 -21.45
C GLN A 125 -16.25 2.31 -20.28
N ILE A 126 -15.66 1.16 -20.58
CA ILE A 126 -15.04 0.29 -19.57
C ILE A 126 -13.88 1.02 -18.87
N VAL A 127 -13.02 1.67 -19.63
CA VAL A 127 -11.89 2.45 -19.09
C VAL A 127 -12.38 3.60 -18.22
N GLU A 128 -13.47 4.26 -18.59
CA GLU A 128 -14.07 5.34 -17.82
C GLU A 128 -14.59 4.83 -16.46
N VAL A 129 -15.40 3.75 -16.45
CA VAL A 129 -15.93 3.15 -15.21
C VAL A 129 -14.80 2.74 -14.26
N LEU A 130 -13.85 1.93 -14.72
CA LEU A 130 -12.73 1.47 -13.89
C LEU A 130 -11.77 2.61 -13.52
N GLY A 131 -11.63 3.59 -14.42
CA GLY A 131 -10.83 4.79 -14.21
C GLY A 131 -11.37 5.69 -13.11
N CYS A 132 -12.68 5.90 -13.05
CA CYS A 132 -13.34 6.67 -11.97
C CYS A 132 -13.09 6.04 -10.60
N ILE A 133 -13.19 4.71 -10.50
CA ILE A 133 -12.90 3.98 -9.26
C ILE A 133 -11.42 4.19 -8.87
N GLY A 134 -10.50 4.00 -9.80
CA GLY A 134 -9.07 4.20 -9.56
C GLY A 134 -8.74 5.64 -9.16
N ALA A 135 -9.30 6.63 -9.86
CA ALA A 135 -9.10 8.05 -9.55
C ALA A 135 -9.59 8.40 -8.12
N LYS A 136 -10.74 7.84 -7.69
CA LYS A 136 -11.24 8.06 -6.34
C LYS A 136 -10.33 7.46 -5.27
N ILE A 137 -9.77 6.26 -5.49
CA ILE A 137 -8.78 5.65 -4.58
C ILE A 137 -7.55 6.57 -4.44
N VAL A 138 -7.00 7.06 -5.55
CA VAL A 138 -5.85 7.97 -5.54
C VAL A 138 -6.18 9.30 -4.84
N ALA A 139 -7.35 9.86 -5.10
CA ALA A 139 -7.81 11.10 -4.44
C ALA A 139 -7.94 10.92 -2.92
N ASN A 140 -8.49 9.78 -2.46
CA ASN A 140 -8.60 9.48 -1.04
C ASN A 140 -7.20 9.37 -0.40
N ALA A 141 -6.25 8.68 -1.03
CA ALA A 141 -4.89 8.55 -0.53
C ALA A 141 -4.19 9.92 -0.41
N LYS A 142 -4.33 10.78 -1.44
CA LYS A 142 -3.76 12.13 -1.44
C LYS A 142 -4.39 13.01 -0.35
N LEU A 143 -5.71 12.98 -0.21
CA LEU A 143 -6.43 13.70 0.84
C LEU A 143 -6.00 13.24 2.23
N ASN A 144 -5.85 11.92 2.43
CA ASN A 144 -5.38 11.36 3.70
C ASN A 144 -3.96 11.83 4.05
N GLY A 145 -3.07 11.97 3.06
CA GLY A 145 -1.75 12.57 3.25
C GLY A 145 -1.83 13.98 3.80
N TYR A 146 -2.59 14.87 3.17
CA TYR A 146 -2.77 16.25 3.63
C TYR A 146 -3.41 16.36 5.02
N LEU A 147 -4.41 15.53 5.30
CA LEU A 147 -5.06 15.49 6.61
C LEU A 147 -4.09 15.04 7.71
N ALA A 148 -3.25 14.04 7.44
CA ALA A 148 -2.25 13.59 8.40
C ALA A 148 -1.16 14.64 8.65
N GLU A 149 -0.69 15.32 7.60
CA GLU A 149 0.28 16.43 7.72
C GLU A 149 -0.30 17.61 8.52
N LEU A 150 -1.57 17.94 8.32
CA LEU A 150 -2.27 18.96 9.10
C LEU A 150 -2.29 18.60 10.58
N ALA A 151 -2.68 17.37 10.92
CA ALA A 151 -2.76 16.92 12.30
C ALA A 151 -1.38 16.84 12.98
N ASP A 152 -0.33 16.38 12.26
CA ASP A 152 1.06 16.42 12.73
C ASP A 152 1.51 17.87 13.02
N SER A 153 1.18 18.80 12.14
CA SER A 153 1.54 20.21 12.31
C SER A 153 0.84 20.85 13.51
N LEU A 154 -0.44 20.49 13.74
CA LEU A 154 -1.20 20.93 14.93
C LEU A 154 -0.56 20.38 16.21
N PHE A 155 -0.14 19.11 16.23
CA PHE A 155 0.54 18.52 17.37
C PHE A 155 1.87 19.21 17.66
N LYS A 156 2.74 19.32 16.66
CA LYS A 156 4.06 19.95 16.77
C LYS A 156 3.96 21.39 17.25
N ARG A 157 3.03 22.17 16.72
CA ARG A 157 2.83 23.57 17.12
C ARG A 157 2.43 23.72 18.58
N ARG A 158 1.66 22.77 19.14
CA ARG A 158 1.16 22.87 20.51
C ARG A 158 2.10 22.26 21.54
N PHE A 159 2.74 21.15 21.19
CA PHE A 159 3.41 20.30 22.15
C PHE A 159 4.88 20.03 21.81
N GLY A 160 5.35 20.46 20.65
CA GLY A 160 6.70 20.13 20.14
C GLY A 160 7.86 20.69 20.98
N GLU A 161 7.62 21.76 21.74
CA GLU A 161 8.64 22.41 22.59
C GLU A 161 8.47 22.08 24.09
N LEU A 162 7.49 21.25 24.45
CA LEU A 162 7.29 20.90 25.86
C LEU A 162 8.40 19.94 26.32
N PRO A 163 8.95 20.17 27.53
CA PRO A 163 9.94 19.28 28.11
C PRO A 163 9.30 17.94 28.56
N ASP A 164 10.10 16.88 28.58
CA ASP A 164 9.69 15.60 29.16
C ASP A 164 9.43 15.77 30.68
N ASN A 165 8.27 15.32 31.11
CA ASN A 165 7.81 15.49 32.51
C ASN A 165 7.02 14.27 33.02
N ALA A 166 6.86 13.24 32.19
CA ALA A 166 6.09 12.05 32.49
C ALA A 166 6.64 10.82 31.74
N SER A 167 6.05 9.67 31.95
CA SER A 167 6.31 8.41 31.23
C SER A 167 5.15 8.05 30.33
N LEU A 168 5.38 7.27 29.29
CA LEU A 168 4.33 6.84 28.35
C LEU A 168 3.18 6.10 29.06
N SER A 169 3.48 5.35 30.13
CA SER A 169 2.47 4.67 30.95
C SER A 169 1.52 5.61 31.70
N ASP A 170 1.83 6.90 31.81
CA ASP A 170 0.95 7.86 32.48
C ASP A 170 -0.20 8.34 31.58
N VAL A 171 -0.14 8.05 30.27
CA VAL A 171 -1.13 8.47 29.28
C VAL A 171 -1.69 7.33 28.43
N ALA A 172 -1.09 6.13 28.52
CA ALA A 172 -1.49 4.99 27.71
C ALA A 172 -1.30 3.64 28.42
N GLU A 173 -2.22 2.71 28.17
CA GLU A 173 -2.07 1.30 28.53
C GLU A 173 -1.29 0.58 27.42
N ILE A 174 -0.24 -0.16 27.81
CA ILE A 174 0.64 -0.84 26.86
C ILE A 174 0.49 -2.34 26.99
N THR A 175 0.07 -2.99 25.90
CA THR A 175 -0.05 -4.44 25.77
C THR A 175 1.04 -4.95 24.83
N MET A 176 2.00 -5.71 25.39
CA MET A 176 3.01 -6.42 24.58
C MET A 176 2.38 -7.64 23.92
N GLY A 177 2.59 -7.80 22.61
CA GLY A 177 2.01 -8.87 21.83
C GLY A 177 2.61 -10.25 22.17
N GLN A 178 1.82 -11.28 21.93
CA GLN A 178 2.18 -12.69 22.11
C GLN A 178 1.59 -13.49 20.96
N SER A 179 2.46 -14.18 20.21
CA SER A 179 2.02 -14.99 19.09
C SER A 179 1.20 -16.19 19.57
N PRO A 180 0.04 -16.47 18.96
CA PRO A 180 -0.70 -17.72 19.16
C PRO A 180 0.08 -18.93 18.66
N ALA A 181 -0.47 -20.14 18.82
CA ALA A 181 0.10 -21.35 18.25
C ALA A 181 0.06 -21.28 16.70
N GLY A 182 1.14 -21.68 16.03
CA GLY A 182 1.23 -21.62 14.57
C GLY A 182 0.14 -22.44 13.85
N SER A 183 -0.34 -23.51 14.47
CA SER A 183 -1.45 -24.34 13.97
C SER A 183 -2.81 -23.64 13.93
N SER A 184 -2.95 -22.50 14.63
CA SER A 184 -4.19 -21.70 14.65
C SER A 184 -4.25 -20.64 13.53
N TYR A 185 -3.17 -20.48 12.75
CA TYR A 185 -3.12 -19.47 11.69
C TYR A 185 -3.82 -19.94 10.42
N ASN A 186 -4.51 -19.03 9.76
CA ASN A 186 -5.11 -19.24 8.45
C ASN A 186 -5.14 -17.94 7.65
N GLU A 187 -5.27 -18.10 6.31
CA GLU A 187 -5.44 -16.99 5.36
C GLU A 187 -6.90 -16.89 4.88
N ASP A 188 -7.78 -17.77 5.36
CA ASP A 188 -9.20 -17.84 5.00
C ASP A 188 -10.08 -16.84 5.77
N GLY A 189 -9.48 -16.06 6.68
CA GLY A 189 -10.19 -15.07 7.50
C GLY A 189 -11.00 -15.67 8.65
N VAL A 190 -10.76 -16.94 9.02
CA VAL A 190 -11.47 -17.61 10.12
C VAL A 190 -10.90 -17.19 11.46
N GLY A 191 -11.76 -16.66 12.33
CA GLY A 191 -11.37 -16.19 13.66
C GLY A 191 -11.00 -14.70 13.70
N THR A 192 -10.00 -14.35 14.51
CA THR A 192 -9.58 -12.97 14.76
C THR A 192 -8.43 -12.59 13.84
N VAL A 193 -8.47 -11.39 13.25
CA VAL A 193 -7.35 -10.83 12.47
C VAL A 193 -6.07 -10.85 13.33
N PHE A 194 -4.97 -11.30 12.73
CA PHE A 194 -3.70 -11.47 13.42
C PHE A 194 -2.55 -10.76 12.72
N TYR A 195 -1.87 -9.89 13.42
CA TYR A 195 -0.65 -9.22 12.99
C TYR A 195 0.55 -9.73 13.77
N GLN A 196 1.43 -10.48 13.12
CA GLN A 196 2.60 -11.08 13.78
C GLN A 196 3.69 -10.05 14.07
N GLY A 197 3.85 -9.08 13.18
CA GLY A 197 4.85 -8.03 13.23
C GLY A 197 4.49 -6.91 12.25
N ARG A 198 5.48 -6.13 11.83
CA ARG A 198 5.29 -4.98 10.95
C ARG A 198 5.17 -5.31 9.46
N ALA A 199 5.29 -6.58 9.07
CA ALA A 199 5.24 -6.96 7.64
C ALA A 199 3.92 -6.57 6.96
N GLU A 200 2.86 -6.52 7.73
CA GLU A 200 1.54 -6.11 7.26
C GLU A 200 1.26 -4.60 7.39
N PHE A 201 2.20 -3.82 7.97
CA PHE A 201 2.01 -2.38 8.14
C PHE A 201 1.92 -1.67 6.79
N GLY A 202 0.84 -0.92 6.63
CA GLY A 202 0.64 -0.01 5.52
C GLY A 202 1.01 1.43 5.88
N TRP A 203 0.54 2.39 5.09
CA TRP A 203 0.80 3.80 5.34
C TRP A 203 0.29 4.27 6.72
N ARG A 204 -0.89 3.81 7.15
CA ARG A 204 -1.49 4.16 8.46
C ARG A 204 -2.22 2.99 9.10
N TYR A 205 -2.72 2.07 8.30
CA TYR A 205 -3.47 0.90 8.73
C TYR A 205 -2.85 -0.36 8.13
N PRO A 206 -2.81 -1.46 8.88
CA PRO A 206 -2.25 -2.69 8.35
C PRO A 206 -3.17 -3.36 7.31
N SER A 207 -2.57 -4.12 6.41
CA SER A 207 -3.29 -5.01 5.51
C SER A 207 -3.58 -6.34 6.20
N GLN A 208 -4.79 -6.86 6.01
CA GLN A 208 -5.16 -8.17 6.54
C GLN A 208 -4.58 -9.27 5.66
N ARG A 209 -3.82 -10.19 6.27
CA ARG A 209 -3.30 -11.39 5.62
C ARG A 209 -3.59 -12.65 6.42
N LEU A 210 -3.36 -12.61 7.73
CA LEU A 210 -3.54 -13.74 8.61
C LEU A 210 -4.68 -13.52 9.59
N SER A 211 -5.35 -14.62 9.95
CA SER A 211 -6.27 -14.72 11.07
C SER A 211 -5.84 -15.84 12.00
N THR A 212 -6.35 -15.85 13.21
CA THR A 212 -6.12 -16.92 14.21
C THR A 212 -7.42 -17.30 14.90
N THR A 213 -7.61 -18.60 15.11
CA THR A 213 -8.70 -19.15 15.92
C THR A 213 -8.41 -19.14 17.41
N GLU A 214 -7.15 -18.85 17.84
CA GLU A 214 -6.72 -18.86 19.24
C GLU A 214 -6.02 -17.54 19.62
N PRO A 215 -6.73 -16.39 19.65
CA PRO A 215 -6.10 -15.11 19.98
C PRO A 215 -5.53 -15.10 21.40
N LYS A 216 -4.34 -14.51 21.59
CA LYS A 216 -3.65 -14.43 22.89
C LYS A 216 -3.64 -13.02 23.47
N ARG A 217 -3.14 -12.05 22.74
CA ARG A 217 -3.07 -10.63 23.12
C ARG A 217 -3.80 -9.80 22.11
N MET A 218 -4.74 -9.02 22.59
CA MET A 218 -5.62 -8.21 21.74
C MET A 218 -5.19 -6.74 21.75
N ALA A 219 -5.31 -6.12 20.59
CA ALA A 219 -5.39 -4.68 20.43
C ALA A 219 -6.84 -4.31 20.09
N ARG A 220 -7.32 -3.19 20.62
CA ARG A 220 -8.63 -2.66 20.33
C ARG A 220 -8.56 -1.81 19.06
N ARG A 221 -9.67 -1.71 18.35
CA ARG A 221 -9.80 -0.77 17.25
C ARG A 221 -9.40 0.64 17.69
N GLY A 222 -8.49 1.28 16.93
CA GLY A 222 -7.98 2.61 17.21
C GLY A 222 -6.70 2.63 18.05
N ASP A 223 -6.28 1.52 18.62
CA ASP A 223 -4.97 1.43 19.31
C ASP A 223 -3.84 1.69 18.34
N VAL A 224 -2.79 2.35 18.81
CA VAL A 224 -1.55 2.48 18.07
C VAL A 224 -0.79 1.16 18.15
N LEU A 225 -0.53 0.54 17.01
CA LEU A 225 0.31 -0.63 16.86
C LEU A 225 1.74 -0.17 16.60
N MET A 226 2.69 -0.65 17.41
CA MET A 226 4.10 -0.30 17.27
C MET A 226 4.95 -1.54 17.09
N SER A 227 5.91 -1.51 16.15
CA SER A 227 6.93 -2.54 16.05
C SER A 227 7.90 -2.46 17.25
N VAL A 228 8.11 -3.59 17.93
CA VAL A 228 9.01 -3.69 19.09
C VAL A 228 10.30 -4.43 18.77
N ARG A 229 10.50 -4.83 17.51
CA ARG A 229 11.72 -5.44 16.96
C ARG A 229 12.16 -4.64 15.74
N ALA A 230 13.44 -4.73 15.42
CA ALA A 230 14.09 -3.95 14.38
C ALA A 230 13.36 -4.02 13.02
N PRO A 231 13.10 -2.87 12.42
CA PRO A 231 13.19 -1.55 13.00
C PRO A 231 12.12 -1.29 14.07
N VAL A 232 12.57 -0.79 15.23
CA VAL A 232 11.71 -0.43 16.36
C VAL A 232 11.07 0.93 16.08
N GLY A 233 9.78 1.06 16.43
CA GLY A 233 9.11 2.35 16.37
C GLY A 233 8.30 2.61 15.10
N ASP A 234 8.21 1.65 14.17
CA ASP A 234 7.23 1.75 13.09
C ASP A 234 5.81 1.70 13.66
N LEU A 235 4.95 2.59 13.20
CA LEU A 235 3.61 2.78 13.75
C LEU A 235 2.54 2.48 12.71
N ASN A 236 1.45 1.84 13.18
CA ASN A 236 0.19 1.73 12.47
C ASN A 236 -0.97 1.87 13.46
N ILE A 237 -2.20 1.83 12.99
CA ILE A 237 -3.41 1.89 13.84
C ILE A 237 -4.21 0.62 13.60
N ALA A 238 -4.68 -0.01 14.66
CA ALA A 238 -5.60 -1.13 14.58
C ALA A 238 -6.90 -0.69 13.89
N PHE A 239 -7.15 -1.22 12.70
CA PHE A 239 -8.36 -0.88 11.93
C PHE A 239 -9.63 -1.45 12.58
N GLU A 240 -9.48 -2.58 13.23
CA GLU A 240 -10.49 -3.34 13.98
C GLU A 240 -9.81 -4.03 15.17
N ASP A 241 -10.57 -4.66 16.04
CA ASP A 241 -10.00 -5.48 17.12
C ASP A 241 -9.18 -6.61 16.50
N CYS A 242 -7.95 -6.77 16.95
CA CYS A 242 -7.01 -7.72 16.35
C CYS A 242 -6.09 -8.38 17.38
N CYS A 243 -5.62 -9.56 17.07
CA CYS A 243 -4.58 -10.25 17.84
C CYS A 243 -3.19 -9.74 17.40
N ILE A 244 -2.29 -9.50 18.34
CA ILE A 244 -0.92 -9.02 18.08
C ILE A 244 0.14 -10.01 18.53
N GLY A 245 1.09 -10.26 17.65
CA GLY A 245 2.21 -11.17 17.87
C GLY A 245 3.41 -10.50 18.53
N ARG A 246 4.44 -11.31 18.83
CA ARG A 246 5.66 -10.90 19.57
C ARG A 246 6.45 -9.75 18.94
N GLY A 247 6.17 -9.39 17.69
CA GLY A 247 6.80 -8.27 16.99
C GLY A 247 6.15 -6.92 17.27
N LEU A 248 4.99 -6.88 17.93
CA LEU A 248 4.18 -5.69 18.13
C LEU A 248 3.88 -5.42 19.60
N ALA A 249 3.60 -4.14 19.89
CA ALA A 249 2.87 -3.69 21.06
C ALA A 249 1.64 -2.92 20.63
N ALA A 250 0.55 -2.99 21.38
CA ALA A 250 -0.61 -2.12 21.28
C ALA A 250 -0.55 -1.06 22.38
N ILE A 251 -0.81 0.18 22.01
CA ILE A 251 -0.78 1.35 22.90
C ILE A 251 -2.18 1.95 22.85
N HIS A 252 -2.92 1.74 23.93
CA HIS A 252 -4.30 2.18 24.12
C HIS A 252 -4.35 3.47 24.92
N SER A 253 -5.19 4.42 24.53
CA SER A 253 -5.42 5.66 25.28
C SER A 253 -6.88 6.10 25.13
N GLU A 254 -7.41 6.78 26.16
CA GLU A 254 -8.70 7.46 26.09
C GLU A 254 -8.70 8.64 25.08
N HIS A 255 -7.50 9.06 24.67
CA HIS A 255 -7.28 10.12 23.67
C HIS A 255 -6.47 9.56 22.49
N PRO A 256 -7.09 8.75 21.60
CA PRO A 256 -6.36 7.99 20.57
C PRO A 256 -5.65 8.88 19.56
N SER A 257 -6.22 10.03 19.17
CA SER A 257 -5.53 10.98 18.27
C SER A 257 -4.30 11.59 18.95
N PHE A 258 -4.42 12.06 20.18
CA PHE A 258 -3.28 12.56 20.93
C PHE A 258 -2.19 11.50 21.07
N CYS A 259 -2.57 10.27 21.45
CA CYS A 259 -1.64 9.15 21.59
C CYS A 259 -0.89 8.84 20.30
N LEU A 260 -1.57 8.82 19.16
CA LEU A 260 -0.95 8.59 17.85
C LEU A 260 0.12 9.63 17.53
N TYR A 261 -0.20 10.92 17.66
CA TYR A 261 0.73 11.99 17.31
C TYR A 261 1.85 12.14 18.34
N LEU A 262 1.58 11.83 19.61
CA LEU A 262 2.61 11.65 20.63
C LEU A 262 3.59 10.56 20.21
N MET A 263 3.11 9.35 19.90
CA MET A 263 3.98 8.24 19.47
C MET A 263 4.80 8.59 18.23
N ARG A 264 4.22 9.30 17.26
CA ARG A 264 4.96 9.79 16.09
C ARG A 264 6.08 10.78 16.45
N SER A 265 5.87 11.64 17.46
CA SER A 265 6.89 12.56 17.93
C SER A 265 8.07 11.88 18.66
N LEU A 266 7.86 10.66 19.15
CA LEU A 266 8.88 9.88 19.85
C LEU A 266 9.81 9.08 18.94
N HIS A 267 9.69 9.21 17.60
CA HIS A 267 10.46 8.43 16.63
C HIS A 267 11.97 8.45 16.93
N SER A 268 12.54 9.64 17.14
CA SER A 268 13.98 9.79 17.44
C SER A 268 14.41 9.08 18.73
N LYS A 269 13.54 9.05 19.74
CA LYS A 269 13.80 8.31 20.99
C LYS A 269 13.71 6.80 20.80
N LEU A 270 12.82 6.34 19.93
CA LEU A 270 12.64 4.94 19.57
C LEU A 270 13.78 4.43 18.68
N ASP A 271 14.33 5.27 17.83
CA ASP A 271 15.48 4.92 16.98
C ASP A 271 16.70 4.49 17.79
N ALA A 272 16.89 5.01 18.99
CA ALA A 272 17.96 4.58 19.91
C ALA A 272 17.89 3.07 20.25
N PHE A 273 16.73 2.42 20.07
CA PHE A 273 16.54 0.99 20.32
C PHE A 273 16.81 0.12 19.11
N ASN A 274 17.15 0.70 17.94
CA ASN A 274 17.38 -0.07 16.70
C ASN A 274 18.70 -0.82 16.67
N GLY A 275 19.60 -0.58 17.66
CA GLY A 275 20.91 -1.23 17.75
C GLY A 275 21.91 -0.69 16.75
N GLU A 276 23.19 -1.00 16.95
CA GLU A 276 24.29 -0.68 16.05
C GLU A 276 24.90 -1.98 15.49
N GLY A 277 25.20 -1.98 14.21
CA GLY A 277 25.87 -3.10 13.53
C GLY A 277 25.00 -4.33 13.33
N THR A 278 25.50 -5.52 13.72
CA THR A 278 24.82 -6.82 13.53
C THR A 278 23.81 -7.20 14.63
N VAL A 279 23.66 -6.38 15.67
CA VAL A 279 22.72 -6.64 16.76
C VAL A 279 21.33 -6.09 16.39
N PHE A 280 20.35 -6.99 16.25
CA PHE A 280 18.97 -6.61 16.00
C PHE A 280 18.39 -5.90 17.22
N GLY A 281 17.98 -4.64 17.05
CA GLY A 281 17.36 -3.83 18.08
C GLY A 281 16.00 -4.38 18.53
N SER A 282 15.68 -4.12 19.78
CA SER A 282 14.35 -4.39 20.32
C SER A 282 14.07 -3.51 21.54
N ILE A 283 12.79 -3.23 21.80
CA ILE A 283 12.34 -2.58 23.04
C ILE A 283 11.44 -3.53 23.81
N ASN A 284 11.67 -3.65 25.13
CA ASN A 284 10.82 -4.44 26.01
C ASN A 284 9.72 -3.58 26.66
N GLY A 285 8.72 -4.24 27.26
CA GLY A 285 7.56 -3.55 27.83
C GLY A 285 7.91 -2.59 28.98
N ARG A 286 8.98 -2.86 29.75
CA ARG A 286 9.43 -1.96 30.81
C ARG A 286 10.00 -0.67 30.23
N ALA A 287 10.93 -0.79 29.29
CA ALA A 287 11.54 0.36 28.61
C ALA A 287 10.48 1.20 27.87
N LEU A 288 9.52 0.55 27.18
CA LEU A 288 8.46 1.26 26.47
C LEU A 288 7.54 2.02 27.45
N LYS A 289 7.16 1.41 28.58
CA LYS A 289 6.33 2.06 29.61
C LYS A 289 7.02 3.26 30.24
N SER A 290 8.32 3.18 30.49
CA SER A 290 9.12 4.24 31.10
C SER A 290 9.69 5.25 30.08
N LEU A 291 9.28 5.18 28.82
CA LEU A 291 9.74 6.12 27.78
C LEU A 291 9.35 7.55 28.19
N PRO A 292 10.31 8.49 28.30
CA PRO A 292 10.01 9.86 28.72
C PRO A 292 9.21 10.59 27.64
N ILE A 293 8.14 11.26 28.07
CA ILE A 293 7.24 12.03 27.21
C ILE A 293 6.99 13.43 27.75
N ALA A 294 6.67 14.34 26.86
CA ALA A 294 6.08 15.61 27.19
C ALA A 294 4.56 15.45 27.36
N LEU A 295 4.09 15.46 28.62
CA LEU A 295 2.68 15.34 28.96
C LEU A 295 2.05 16.71 29.21
N PRO A 296 1.18 17.21 28.30
CA PRO A 296 0.43 18.43 28.49
C PRO A 296 -0.63 18.31 29.58
N LYS A 297 -1.24 19.42 29.99
CA LYS A 297 -2.39 19.39 30.90
C LYS A 297 -3.58 18.67 30.24
N THR A 298 -4.36 17.94 31.03
CA THR A 298 -5.53 17.17 30.55
C THR A 298 -6.46 18.01 29.68
N ARG A 299 -6.71 19.28 30.00
CA ARG A 299 -7.54 20.18 29.20
C ARG A 299 -6.97 20.44 27.80
N GLU A 300 -5.66 20.50 27.66
CA GLU A 300 -4.97 20.74 26.38
C GLU A 300 -5.05 19.49 25.51
N ILE A 301 -4.87 18.29 26.12
CA ILE A 301 -5.06 17.00 25.46
C ILE A 301 -6.50 16.88 24.94
N GLN A 302 -7.50 17.15 25.79
CA GLN A 302 -8.92 17.09 25.40
C GLN A 302 -9.25 18.08 24.27
N THR A 303 -8.65 19.27 24.29
CA THR A 303 -8.85 20.26 23.22
C THR A 303 -8.25 19.80 21.92
N PHE A 304 -7.02 19.24 21.95
CA PHE A 304 -6.38 18.65 20.78
C PHE A 304 -7.17 17.47 20.24
N GLU A 305 -7.60 16.54 21.10
CA GLU A 305 -8.41 15.38 20.71
C GLU A 305 -9.70 15.81 20.00
N LYS A 306 -10.39 16.81 20.55
CA LYS A 306 -11.63 17.34 19.96
C LYS A 306 -11.42 17.93 18.56
N GLU A 307 -10.28 18.54 18.29
CA GLU A 307 -9.95 19.14 16.99
C GLU A 307 -9.46 18.11 15.98
N VAL A 308 -8.68 17.10 16.41
CA VAL A 308 -7.96 16.19 15.53
C VAL A 308 -8.72 14.88 15.31
N SER A 309 -9.51 14.42 16.28
CA SER A 309 -10.32 13.20 16.12
C SER A 309 -11.26 13.21 14.89
N PRO A 310 -11.90 14.33 14.49
CA PRO A 310 -12.64 14.39 13.23
C PRO A 310 -11.75 14.19 11.99
N ILE A 311 -10.50 14.69 12.02
CA ILE A 311 -9.53 14.51 10.93
C ILE A 311 -9.18 13.03 10.79
N ASP A 312 -8.85 12.36 11.90
CA ASP A 312 -8.52 10.94 11.93
C ASP A 312 -9.72 10.05 11.54
N THR A 313 -10.93 10.47 11.93
CA THR A 313 -12.17 9.82 11.51
C THR A 313 -12.37 9.92 9.99
N GLN A 314 -12.08 11.08 9.39
CA GLN A 314 -12.15 11.25 7.94
C GLN A 314 -11.09 10.40 7.21
N ILE A 315 -9.85 10.35 7.72
CA ILE A 315 -8.79 9.50 7.17
C ILE A 315 -9.24 8.03 7.17
N ARG A 316 -9.82 7.56 8.28
CA ARG A 316 -10.33 6.20 8.40
C ARG A 316 -11.49 5.93 7.45
N GLY A 317 -12.41 6.88 7.29
CA GLY A 317 -13.52 6.80 6.36
C GLY A 317 -13.05 6.68 4.90
N ASN A 318 -12.06 7.50 4.50
CA ASN A 318 -11.44 7.44 3.19
C ASN A 318 -10.71 6.11 2.95
N GLU A 319 -10.05 5.57 3.98
CA GLU A 319 -9.40 4.26 3.90
C GLU A 319 -10.42 3.14 3.70
N LEU A 320 -11.51 3.13 4.48
CA LEU A 320 -12.59 2.16 4.32
C LEU A 320 -13.20 2.24 2.91
N GLN A 321 -13.49 3.44 2.44
CA GLN A 321 -13.99 3.66 1.08
C GLN A 321 -13.01 3.12 0.03
N SER A 322 -11.71 3.35 0.20
CA SER A 322 -10.68 2.86 -0.74
C SER A 322 -10.62 1.34 -0.77
N ARG A 323 -10.71 0.67 0.39
CA ARG A 323 -10.76 -0.81 0.46
C ARG A 323 -11.99 -1.37 -0.26
N LEU A 324 -13.17 -0.77 -0.06
CA LEU A 324 -14.39 -1.16 -0.76
C LEU A 324 -14.28 -0.92 -2.27
N LEU A 325 -13.70 0.20 -2.69
CA LEU A 325 -13.47 0.51 -4.10
C LEU A 325 -12.48 -0.45 -4.77
N VAL A 326 -11.43 -0.88 -4.07
CA VAL A 326 -10.51 -1.93 -4.55
C VAL A 326 -11.26 -3.23 -4.77
N THR A 327 -12.03 -3.70 -3.79
CA THR A 327 -12.86 -4.91 -3.91
C THR A 327 -13.85 -4.80 -5.07
N LEU A 328 -14.55 -3.66 -5.19
CA LEU A 328 -15.49 -3.41 -6.28
C LEU A 328 -14.79 -3.45 -7.64
N ARG A 329 -13.66 -2.75 -7.81
CA ARG A 329 -12.87 -2.76 -9.04
C ARG A 329 -12.45 -4.17 -9.42
N ASP A 330 -11.92 -4.93 -8.47
CA ASP A 330 -11.36 -6.27 -8.72
C ASP A 330 -12.46 -7.29 -9.02
N THR A 331 -13.68 -7.08 -8.49
CA THR A 331 -14.88 -7.86 -8.84
C THR A 331 -15.45 -7.47 -10.20
N LEU A 332 -15.49 -6.17 -10.52
CA LEU A 332 -16.04 -5.67 -11.78
C LEU A 332 -15.13 -5.96 -12.98
N LEU A 333 -13.81 -5.90 -12.78
CA LEU A 333 -12.83 -6.02 -13.86
C LEU A 333 -13.05 -7.27 -14.74
N PRO A 334 -13.05 -8.52 -14.22
CA PRO A 334 -13.25 -9.70 -15.06
C PRO A 334 -14.63 -9.72 -15.72
N ARG A 335 -15.68 -9.25 -15.06
CA ARG A 335 -17.05 -9.25 -15.54
C ARG A 335 -17.30 -8.23 -16.66
N LEU A 336 -16.65 -7.08 -16.60
CA LEU A 336 -16.66 -6.09 -17.67
C LEU A 336 -15.83 -6.56 -18.86
N MET A 337 -14.68 -7.21 -18.62
CA MET A 337 -13.80 -7.70 -19.67
C MET A 337 -14.39 -8.89 -20.41
N SER A 338 -15.15 -9.77 -19.76
CA SER A 338 -15.87 -10.88 -20.39
C SER A 338 -17.17 -10.46 -21.09
N GLY A 339 -17.66 -9.23 -20.84
CA GLY A 339 -18.96 -8.76 -21.32
C GLY A 339 -20.16 -9.30 -20.53
N GLU A 340 -19.95 -9.98 -19.40
CA GLU A 340 -21.02 -10.40 -18.48
C GLU A 340 -21.81 -9.19 -17.97
N ILE A 341 -21.13 -8.09 -17.70
CA ILE A 341 -21.76 -6.81 -17.41
C ILE A 341 -21.73 -5.94 -18.67
N ASP A 342 -22.93 -5.54 -19.13
CA ASP A 342 -23.05 -4.59 -20.23
C ASP A 342 -22.76 -3.17 -19.71
N VAL A 343 -21.57 -2.66 -20.07
CA VAL A 343 -21.11 -1.33 -19.62
C VAL A 343 -22.05 -0.19 -20.02
N SER A 344 -22.83 -0.34 -21.12
CA SER A 344 -23.78 0.69 -21.57
C SER A 344 -24.92 0.93 -20.57
N LYS A 345 -25.14 0.00 -19.64
CA LYS A 345 -26.15 0.08 -18.58
C LYS A 345 -25.60 0.59 -17.25
N VAL A 346 -24.29 0.86 -17.18
CA VAL A 346 -23.66 1.39 -15.97
C VAL A 346 -23.76 2.91 -16.01
N THR A 347 -24.49 3.47 -15.05
CA THR A 347 -24.58 4.94 -14.86
C THR A 347 -23.46 5.36 -13.91
N LEU A 348 -22.60 6.27 -14.35
CA LEU A 348 -21.65 6.96 -13.48
C LEU A 348 -22.37 8.16 -12.86
N PHE A 349 -22.29 8.30 -11.54
CA PHE A 349 -22.90 9.40 -10.78
C PHE A 349 -22.06 10.66 -10.84
#